data_c82cd4feac541bd929fab279d12c5a02
#
_entry.id   c82cd4feac541bd929fab279d12c5a02
#
_cell.length_a   1.000
_cell.length_b   1.000
_cell.length_c   1.000
_cell.angle_alpha   90.00
_cell.angle_beta   90.00
_cell.angle_gamma   90.00
#
_symmetry.space_group_name_H-M   'P 1'
#
loop_
_entity.id
_entity.type
_entity.pdbx_description
1 polymer ?
#
loop_
_entity_poly.entity_id
_entity_poly.type
_entity_poly.pdbx_seq_one_letter_code
_entity_poly.pdbx_strand_id
1 'polypeptide(L)'
;GAMSFEALRGQLVAFDAEILALKASPGIQTSGQRLRELLADSRLLAESEGLRTQDALSLRSMPQVHGACRDQFSHAQTQINIELNACTDNPLILGTVEQWRVVSQAHPHGESVAMACDLLAIAMAELGAIAERRLDRLVNPLVSGLPAFLVARPGVNSGMMIAQYVAASLCAENKQLAQPAVLDNFVTSGLQEDHLSLGTGAALKLQRLLGNLYQILGIEYLLAAQGLDFHEPKKLAAGTRRARDLLRESVPGWEDDRWLAPDIASAVAILKRTAGHAPA
;
A
#
# COMPACT_ATOMS: atom_id res chain seq x y z
N GLY A 1 4.67 0.44 7.58
CA GLY A 1 5.56 -0.75 7.58
C GLY A 1 6.81 -0.55 8.42
N ALA A 2 7.56 0.55 8.28
CA ALA A 2 8.77 0.80 9.09
C ALA A 2 8.45 0.85 10.60
N MET A 3 7.36 1.50 10.98
CA MET A 3 6.91 1.54 12.38
C MET A 3 6.54 0.13 12.90
N SER A 4 5.82 -0.66 12.09
CA SER A 4 5.50 -2.05 12.42
C SER A 4 6.76 -2.90 12.59
N PHE A 5 7.73 -2.71 11.69
CA PHE A 5 9.01 -3.41 11.74
C PHE A 5 9.79 -3.08 13.02
N GLU A 6 9.86 -1.82 13.39
CA GLU A 6 10.54 -1.38 14.61
C GLU A 6 9.82 -1.86 15.87
N ALA A 7 8.47 -1.72 15.95
CA ALA A 7 7.69 -2.20 17.07
C ALA A 7 7.86 -3.71 17.30
N LEU A 8 7.99 -4.49 16.23
CA LEU A 8 8.20 -5.95 16.25
C LEU A 8 9.68 -6.33 16.35
N ARG A 9 10.59 -5.36 16.52
CA ARG A 9 12.03 -5.57 16.69
C ARG A 9 12.64 -6.40 15.55
N GLY A 10 12.38 -5.99 14.29
CA GLY A 10 12.83 -6.67 13.08
C GLY A 10 14.36 -6.69 12.91
N GLN A 11 14.87 -7.57 12.06
CA GLN A 11 16.29 -7.73 11.76
C GLN A 11 16.67 -6.93 10.52
N LEU A 12 17.43 -5.83 10.68
CA LEU A 12 17.78 -4.88 9.60
C LEU A 12 18.57 -5.53 8.44
N VAL A 13 19.25 -6.66 8.67
CA VAL A 13 20.00 -7.37 7.64
C VAL A 13 19.16 -7.69 6.40
N ALA A 14 17.84 -7.87 6.56
CA ALA A 14 16.95 -8.11 5.43
C ALA A 14 16.86 -6.93 4.44
N PHE A 15 17.29 -5.75 4.86
CA PHE A 15 17.27 -4.52 4.06
C PHE A 15 18.67 -4.07 3.62
N ASP A 16 19.67 -4.92 3.80
CA ASP A 16 21.04 -4.62 3.40
C ASP A 16 21.15 -4.25 1.92
N ALA A 17 21.92 -3.20 1.63
CA ALA A 17 22.00 -2.63 0.28
C ALA A 17 22.65 -3.60 -0.71
N GLU A 18 23.70 -4.31 -0.29
CA GLU A 18 24.40 -5.25 -1.15
C GLU A 18 23.52 -6.45 -1.48
N ILE A 19 22.76 -6.95 -0.48
CA ILE A 19 21.80 -8.05 -0.68
C ILE A 19 20.71 -7.63 -1.66
N LEU A 20 20.12 -6.45 -1.49
CA LEU A 20 19.05 -5.97 -2.35
C LEU A 20 19.56 -5.66 -3.77
N ALA A 21 20.82 -5.25 -3.93
CA ALA A 21 21.43 -4.98 -5.23
C ALA A 21 21.56 -6.23 -6.11
N LEU A 22 21.55 -7.44 -5.53
CA LEU A 22 21.54 -8.69 -6.29
C LEU A 22 20.24 -8.91 -7.10
N LYS A 23 19.21 -8.13 -6.83
CA LYS A 23 17.97 -8.06 -7.62
C LYS A 23 17.89 -6.67 -8.29
N ALA A 24 18.02 -6.61 -9.61
CA ALA A 24 18.06 -5.37 -10.38
C ALA A 24 16.68 -4.74 -10.59
N SER A 25 15.82 -4.68 -9.55
CA SER A 25 14.52 -4.01 -9.58
C SER A 25 14.64 -2.63 -8.96
N PRO A 26 14.33 -1.54 -9.70
CA PRO A 26 14.36 -0.17 -9.18
C PRO A 26 13.45 0.01 -7.96
N GLY A 27 12.27 -0.60 -7.97
CA GLY A 27 11.33 -0.53 -6.87
C GLY A 27 11.84 -1.19 -5.58
N ILE A 28 12.54 -2.33 -5.68
CA ILE A 28 13.18 -3.01 -4.54
C ILE A 28 14.26 -2.12 -3.94
N GLN A 29 15.14 -1.54 -4.79
CA GLN A 29 16.21 -0.65 -4.34
C GLN A 29 15.63 0.57 -3.60
N THR A 30 14.65 1.24 -4.20
CA THR A 30 13.98 2.41 -3.61
C THR A 30 13.29 2.06 -2.29
N SER A 31 12.58 0.94 -2.25
CA SER A 31 11.86 0.53 -1.02
C SER A 31 12.84 0.16 0.10
N GLY A 32 13.92 -0.55 -0.20
CA GLY A 32 14.95 -0.91 0.76
C GLY A 32 15.71 0.31 1.28
N GLN A 33 16.08 1.23 0.40
CA GLN A 33 16.72 2.49 0.77
C GLN A 33 15.84 3.28 1.73
N ARG A 34 14.56 3.44 1.40
CA ARG A 34 13.63 4.21 2.24
C ARG A 34 13.42 3.59 3.62
N LEU A 35 13.39 2.26 3.71
CA LEU A 35 13.32 1.57 5.00
C LEU A 35 14.59 1.79 5.83
N ARG A 36 15.78 1.69 5.23
CA ARG A 36 17.04 1.98 5.91
C ARG A 36 17.10 3.42 6.45
N GLU A 37 16.69 4.41 5.64
CA GLU A 37 16.66 5.81 6.05
C GLU A 37 15.74 6.06 7.26
N LEU A 38 14.56 5.44 7.25
CA LEU A 38 13.57 5.59 8.33
C LEU A 38 13.98 4.93 9.64
N LEU A 39 14.88 3.94 9.58
CA LEU A 39 15.25 3.06 10.70
C LEU A 39 16.73 3.19 11.10
N ALA A 40 17.49 4.08 10.45
CA ALA A 40 18.96 4.13 10.53
C ALA A 40 19.53 4.30 11.94
N ASP A 41 18.85 5.07 12.80
CA ASP A 41 19.29 5.41 14.15
C ASP A 41 18.51 4.67 15.25
N SER A 42 17.81 3.58 14.91
CA SER A 42 17.04 2.78 15.87
C SER A 42 17.96 2.02 16.82
N ARG A 43 18.00 2.45 18.07
CA ARG A 43 18.68 1.69 19.12
C ARG A 43 17.91 0.43 19.50
N LEU A 44 16.58 0.45 19.38
CA LEU A 44 15.72 -0.70 19.62
C LEU A 44 16.05 -1.85 18.67
N LEU A 45 16.26 -1.55 17.38
CA LEU A 45 16.63 -2.56 16.39
C LEU A 45 18.07 -3.05 16.57
N ALA A 46 19.00 -2.17 16.91
CA ALA A 46 20.39 -2.56 17.22
C ALA A 46 20.44 -3.55 18.41
N GLU A 47 19.66 -3.30 19.47
CA GLU A 47 19.51 -4.23 20.61
C GLU A 47 18.80 -5.53 20.25
N SER A 48 18.19 -5.61 19.07
CA SER A 48 17.45 -6.77 18.59
C SER A 48 18.25 -7.66 17.64
N GLU A 49 19.45 -7.25 17.28
CA GLU A 49 20.32 -8.01 16.40
C GLU A 49 20.58 -9.42 16.96
N GLY A 50 20.38 -10.43 16.11
CA GLY A 50 20.58 -11.83 16.49
C GLY A 50 19.48 -12.46 17.36
N LEU A 51 18.42 -11.75 17.74
CA LEU A 51 17.30 -12.32 18.49
C LEU A 51 16.59 -13.46 17.75
N ARG A 52 16.62 -13.43 16.43
CA ARG A 52 16.02 -14.42 15.54
C ARG A 52 16.93 -14.66 14.35
N THR A 53 16.93 -15.88 13.83
CA THR A 53 17.65 -16.20 12.58
C THR A 53 17.07 -15.40 11.40
N GLN A 54 15.75 -15.25 11.37
CA GLN A 54 15.06 -14.44 10.35
C GLN A 54 13.68 -14.03 10.84
N ASP A 55 13.19 -12.90 10.29
CA ASP A 55 11.83 -12.43 10.53
C ASP A 55 10.82 -13.16 9.64
N ALA A 56 9.54 -12.99 9.97
CA ALA A 56 8.45 -13.38 9.08
C ALA A 56 8.51 -12.61 7.75
N LEU A 57 7.98 -13.22 6.68
CA LEU A 57 7.98 -12.61 5.35
C LEU A 57 7.32 -11.23 5.33
N SER A 58 6.25 -11.01 6.07
CA SER A 58 5.59 -9.70 6.13
C SER A 58 6.47 -8.56 6.65
N LEU A 59 7.58 -8.88 7.31
CA LEU A 59 8.60 -7.93 7.76
C LEU A 59 9.79 -7.93 6.81
N ARG A 60 10.46 -9.08 6.63
CA ARG A 60 11.72 -9.15 5.89
C ARG A 60 11.58 -8.99 4.38
N SER A 61 10.40 -9.27 3.81
CA SER A 61 10.15 -9.13 2.36
C SER A 61 9.48 -7.82 1.96
N MET A 62 9.40 -6.83 2.87
CA MET A 62 8.87 -5.51 2.50
C MET A 62 9.56 -4.89 1.28
N PRO A 63 10.89 -4.89 1.13
CA PRO A 63 11.51 -4.36 -0.08
C PRO A 63 11.06 -5.07 -1.34
N GLN A 64 10.91 -6.40 -1.32
CA GLN A 64 10.52 -7.19 -2.48
C GLN A 64 9.05 -6.94 -2.87
N VAL A 65 8.13 -6.96 -1.91
CA VAL A 65 6.69 -6.78 -2.19
C VAL A 65 6.38 -5.32 -2.51
N HIS A 66 6.83 -4.38 -1.68
CA HIS A 66 6.62 -2.95 -1.95
C HIS A 66 7.33 -2.52 -3.22
N GLY A 67 8.52 -3.10 -3.50
CA GLY A 67 9.29 -2.83 -4.71
C GLY A 67 8.57 -3.31 -5.97
N ALA A 68 8.08 -4.54 -5.97
CA ALA A 68 7.28 -5.06 -7.08
C ALA A 68 6.06 -4.17 -7.37
N CYS A 69 5.35 -3.73 -6.33
CA CYS A 69 4.23 -2.80 -6.50
C CYS A 69 4.67 -1.45 -7.08
N ARG A 70 5.83 -0.88 -6.63
CA ARG A 70 6.39 0.36 -7.21
C ARG A 70 6.70 0.22 -8.70
N ASP A 71 7.28 -0.90 -9.12
CA ASP A 71 7.59 -1.15 -10.51
C ASP A 71 6.30 -1.20 -11.36
N GLN A 72 5.20 -1.79 -10.83
CA GLN A 72 3.90 -1.76 -11.49
C GLN A 72 3.29 -0.35 -11.56
N PHE A 73 3.44 0.46 -10.50
CA PHE A 73 3.02 1.87 -10.53
C PHE A 73 3.75 2.65 -11.62
N SER A 74 5.06 2.49 -11.75
CA SER A 74 5.87 3.15 -12.78
C SER A 74 5.44 2.72 -14.18
N HIS A 75 5.17 1.43 -14.40
CA HIS A 75 4.64 0.92 -15.66
C HIS A 75 3.29 1.54 -16.00
N ALA A 76 2.32 1.48 -15.08
CA ALA A 76 0.99 2.03 -15.28
C ALA A 76 1.02 3.54 -15.55
N GLN A 77 1.86 4.30 -14.82
CA GLN A 77 2.06 5.73 -15.04
C GLN A 77 2.55 6.01 -16.47
N THR A 78 3.48 5.21 -16.96
CA THR A 78 3.99 5.33 -18.34
C THR A 78 2.87 5.11 -19.35
N GLN A 79 2.05 4.06 -19.19
CA GLN A 79 0.93 3.78 -20.10
C GLN A 79 -0.12 4.90 -20.08
N ILE A 80 -0.51 5.37 -18.90
CA ILE A 80 -1.48 6.46 -18.76
C ILE A 80 -0.94 7.76 -19.38
N ASN A 81 0.33 8.07 -19.22
CA ASN A 81 0.93 9.26 -19.83
C ASN A 81 0.96 9.19 -21.37
N ILE A 82 1.12 8.02 -21.96
CA ILE A 82 1.01 7.83 -23.42
C ILE A 82 -0.43 8.14 -23.85
N GLU A 83 -1.42 7.56 -23.19
CA GLU A 83 -2.83 7.76 -23.54
C GLU A 83 -3.29 9.21 -23.35
N LEU A 84 -2.86 9.89 -22.30
CA LEU A 84 -3.16 11.32 -22.05
C LEU A 84 -2.65 12.25 -23.16
N ASN A 85 -1.66 11.83 -23.94
CA ASN A 85 -1.07 12.59 -25.04
C ASN A 85 -1.43 12.02 -26.43
N ALA A 86 -2.31 11.02 -26.49
CA ALA A 86 -2.71 10.38 -27.74
C ALA A 86 -3.93 11.07 -28.37
N CYS A 87 -4.04 10.91 -29.70
CA CYS A 87 -5.26 11.25 -30.43
C CYS A 87 -6.19 10.03 -30.37
N THR A 88 -7.22 10.10 -29.53
CA THR A 88 -8.08 8.97 -29.20
C THR A 88 -9.47 9.03 -29.84
N ASP A 89 -9.73 9.97 -30.74
CA ASP A 89 -11.03 10.09 -31.40
C ASP A 89 -11.13 9.22 -32.66
N ASN A 90 -12.34 8.98 -33.14
CA ASN A 90 -12.67 8.26 -34.37
C ASN A 90 -13.90 8.92 -35.02
N PRO A 91 -13.82 9.33 -36.31
CA PRO A 91 -12.66 9.23 -37.21
C PRO A 91 -11.58 10.29 -36.94
N LEU A 92 -10.36 10.05 -37.40
CA LEU A 92 -9.31 11.04 -37.41
C LEU A 92 -9.29 11.78 -38.76
N ILE A 93 -8.98 13.09 -38.72
CA ILE A 93 -8.69 13.91 -39.88
C ILE A 93 -7.17 14.11 -39.94
N LEU A 94 -6.53 13.58 -40.99
CA LEU A 94 -5.09 13.59 -41.14
C LEU A 94 -4.70 14.42 -42.38
N GLY A 95 -3.63 15.19 -42.26
CA GLY A 95 -3.07 15.97 -43.37
C GLY A 95 -2.96 17.46 -43.06
N THR A 96 -2.87 18.26 -44.14
CA THR A 96 -2.83 19.74 -44.07
C THR A 96 -4.19 20.33 -44.45
N VAL A 97 -4.32 21.66 -44.37
CA VAL A 97 -5.52 22.39 -44.82
C VAL A 97 -5.86 22.14 -46.28
N GLU A 98 -4.82 21.99 -47.13
CA GLU A 98 -4.96 21.80 -48.58
C GLU A 98 -5.14 20.32 -48.98
N GLN A 99 -4.60 19.41 -48.18
CA GLN A 99 -4.65 17.97 -48.44
C GLN A 99 -4.94 17.21 -47.15
N TRP A 100 -6.18 16.82 -46.97
CA TRP A 100 -6.62 16.05 -45.82
C TRP A 100 -7.38 14.80 -46.21
N ARG A 101 -7.44 13.85 -45.30
CA ARG A 101 -8.24 12.63 -45.41
C ARG A 101 -8.88 12.28 -44.10
N VAL A 102 -10.05 11.68 -44.15
CA VAL A 102 -10.74 11.11 -43.00
C VAL A 102 -10.38 9.62 -42.90
N VAL A 103 -9.99 9.19 -41.71
CA VAL A 103 -9.56 7.80 -41.48
C VAL A 103 -10.36 7.23 -40.29
N SER A 104 -11.16 6.20 -40.56
CA SER A 104 -11.75 5.40 -39.50
C SER A 104 -10.71 4.42 -38.93
N GLN A 105 -10.63 4.33 -37.62
CA GLN A 105 -9.62 3.54 -36.92
C GLN A 105 -10.11 3.21 -35.48
N ALA A 106 -9.26 2.63 -34.62
CA ALA A 106 -9.65 2.09 -33.31
C ALA A 106 -8.91 2.77 -32.12
N HIS A 107 -8.36 3.96 -32.26
CA HIS A 107 -7.69 4.66 -31.16
C HIS A 107 -8.58 5.03 -29.94
N PRO A 108 -9.94 5.09 -30.05
CA PRO A 108 -10.79 5.20 -28.86
C PRO A 108 -10.73 3.97 -27.92
N HIS A 109 -10.16 2.85 -28.39
CA HIS A 109 -10.08 1.62 -27.60
C HIS A 109 -9.10 1.77 -26.44
N GLY A 110 -9.61 1.88 -25.22
CA GLY A 110 -8.85 2.18 -24.00
C GLY A 110 -8.23 0.95 -23.31
N GLU A 111 -7.81 -0.09 -24.04
CA GLU A 111 -7.28 -1.32 -23.47
C GLU A 111 -6.06 -1.10 -22.58
N SER A 112 -5.12 -0.25 -23.01
CA SER A 112 -3.92 0.07 -22.24
C SER A 112 -4.24 0.73 -20.89
N VAL A 113 -5.24 1.61 -20.85
CA VAL A 113 -5.73 2.23 -19.59
C VAL A 113 -6.41 1.20 -18.71
N ALA A 114 -7.25 0.34 -19.29
CA ALA A 114 -7.95 -0.70 -18.56
C ALA A 114 -6.98 -1.70 -17.92
N MET A 115 -6.01 -2.18 -18.67
CA MET A 115 -4.95 -3.06 -18.17
C MET A 115 -4.09 -2.38 -17.10
N ALA A 116 -3.75 -1.11 -17.27
CA ALA A 116 -3.02 -0.35 -16.26
C ALA A 116 -3.80 -0.25 -14.94
N CYS A 117 -5.11 0.02 -15.01
CA CYS A 117 -5.97 0.08 -13.83
C CYS A 117 -6.09 -1.28 -13.12
N ASP A 118 -6.28 -2.38 -13.86
CA ASP A 118 -6.36 -3.72 -13.29
C ASP A 118 -5.03 -4.16 -12.66
N LEU A 119 -3.90 -3.85 -13.29
CA LEU A 119 -2.57 -4.12 -12.75
C LEU A 119 -2.32 -3.34 -11.45
N LEU A 120 -2.72 -2.07 -11.40
CA LEU A 120 -2.66 -1.26 -10.18
C LEU A 120 -3.56 -1.82 -9.08
N ALA A 121 -4.74 -2.34 -9.42
CA ALA A 121 -5.64 -2.96 -8.46
C ALA A 121 -4.98 -4.19 -7.80
N ILE A 122 -4.29 -5.04 -8.58
CA ILE A 122 -3.53 -6.18 -8.06
C ILE A 122 -2.39 -5.70 -7.13
N ALA A 123 -1.60 -4.72 -7.57
CA ALA A 123 -0.49 -4.19 -6.77
C ALA A 123 -0.96 -3.58 -5.44
N MET A 124 -2.07 -2.85 -5.46
CA MET A 124 -2.64 -2.26 -4.25
C MET A 124 -3.24 -3.31 -3.31
N ALA A 125 -3.86 -4.37 -3.84
CA ALA A 125 -4.35 -5.49 -3.04
C ALA A 125 -3.21 -6.19 -2.30
N GLU A 126 -2.06 -6.41 -2.96
CA GLU A 126 -0.86 -6.99 -2.35
C GLU A 126 -0.27 -6.10 -1.25
N LEU A 127 -0.23 -4.76 -1.45
CA LEU A 127 0.19 -3.83 -0.40
C LEU A 127 -0.72 -3.92 0.84
N GLY A 128 -2.03 -4.04 0.62
CA GLY A 128 -2.99 -4.24 1.71
C GLY A 128 -2.80 -5.59 2.41
N ALA A 129 -2.59 -6.65 1.65
CA ALA A 129 -2.41 -8.01 2.17
C ALA A 129 -1.15 -8.13 3.04
N ILE A 130 0.00 -7.62 2.59
CA ILE A 130 1.22 -7.65 3.41
C ILE A 130 1.12 -6.75 4.65
N ALA A 131 0.40 -5.62 4.57
CA ALA A 131 0.11 -4.76 5.72
C ALA A 131 -0.73 -5.50 6.76
N GLU A 132 -1.79 -6.17 6.33
CA GLU A 132 -2.67 -6.95 7.22
C GLU A 132 -1.90 -8.08 7.92
N ARG A 133 -0.97 -8.77 7.25
CA ARG A 133 -0.11 -9.75 7.90
C ARG A 133 0.78 -9.15 9.01
N ARG A 134 1.19 -7.89 8.88
CA ARG A 134 1.89 -7.18 9.97
C ARG A 134 0.94 -6.80 11.11
N LEU A 135 -0.31 -6.44 10.80
CA LEU A 135 -1.34 -6.19 11.82
C LEU A 135 -1.60 -7.42 12.68
N ASP A 136 -1.79 -8.59 12.05
CA ASP A 136 -1.94 -9.87 12.76
C ASP A 136 -0.77 -10.11 13.73
N ARG A 137 0.46 -9.87 13.27
CA ARG A 137 1.64 -10.04 14.13
C ARG A 137 1.69 -9.05 15.29
N LEU A 138 1.31 -7.78 15.07
CA LEU A 138 1.31 -6.76 16.13
C LEU A 138 0.37 -7.12 17.29
N VAL A 139 -0.83 -7.61 16.98
CA VAL A 139 -1.84 -7.93 18.01
C VAL A 139 -1.64 -9.29 18.67
N ASN A 140 -0.81 -10.15 18.10
CA ASN A 140 -0.61 -11.53 18.58
C ASN A 140 0.60 -11.63 19.51
N PRO A 141 0.40 -11.81 20.83
CA PRO A 141 1.50 -11.86 21.81
C PRO A 141 2.47 -13.03 21.60
N LEU A 142 2.03 -14.12 20.96
CA LEU A 142 2.87 -15.29 20.70
C LEU A 142 4.03 -15.01 19.75
N VAL A 143 3.91 -13.94 18.93
CA VAL A 143 4.89 -13.63 17.89
C VAL A 143 5.41 -12.19 17.92
N SER A 144 4.73 -11.29 18.65
CA SER A 144 5.11 -9.88 18.74
C SER A 144 6.08 -9.58 19.88
N GLY A 145 5.96 -10.30 20.98
CA GLY A 145 6.59 -9.94 22.25
C GLY A 145 5.96 -8.68 22.91
N LEU A 146 4.82 -8.23 22.39
CA LEU A 146 4.02 -7.11 22.91
C LEU A 146 2.80 -7.66 23.67
N PRO A 147 2.14 -6.84 24.51
CA PRO A 147 0.89 -7.25 25.15
C PRO A 147 -0.18 -7.63 24.13
N ALA A 148 -1.00 -8.64 24.46
CA ALA A 148 -2.08 -9.08 23.57
C ALA A 148 -2.98 -7.91 23.18
N PHE A 149 -3.29 -7.83 21.89
CA PHE A 149 -4.12 -6.77 21.30
C PHE A 149 -3.64 -5.32 21.59
N LEU A 150 -2.36 -5.17 21.94
CA LEU A 150 -1.71 -3.88 22.20
C LEU A 150 -2.38 -3.08 23.33
N VAL A 151 -2.84 -3.75 24.38
CA VAL A 151 -3.37 -3.09 25.58
C VAL A 151 -2.66 -3.57 26.85
N ALA A 152 -2.58 -2.71 27.86
CA ALA A 152 -1.89 -3.02 29.09
C ALA A 152 -2.64 -4.08 29.95
N ARG A 153 -3.96 -4.17 29.80
CA ARG A 153 -4.83 -5.08 30.56
C ARG A 153 -5.67 -5.96 29.60
N PRO A 154 -5.05 -6.91 28.88
CA PRO A 154 -5.78 -7.81 27.98
C PRO A 154 -6.77 -8.67 28.78
N GLY A 155 -7.95 -8.92 28.23
CA GLY A 155 -9.05 -9.62 28.88
C GLY A 155 -9.99 -8.70 29.67
N VAL A 156 -9.51 -7.55 30.17
CA VAL A 156 -10.37 -6.45 30.63
C VAL A 156 -10.74 -5.56 29.45
N ASN A 157 -9.75 -5.24 28.64
CA ASN A 157 -9.91 -4.47 27.40
C ASN A 157 -9.73 -5.37 26.17
N SER A 158 -10.51 -5.10 25.12
CA SER A 158 -10.40 -5.78 23.82
C SER A 158 -9.24 -5.21 22.98
N GLY A 159 -8.89 -3.95 23.21
CA GLY A 159 -7.79 -3.26 22.54
C GLY A 159 -7.98 -3.18 21.04
N MET A 160 -6.91 -3.47 20.30
CA MET A 160 -6.87 -3.38 18.82
C MET A 160 -7.37 -4.65 18.11
N MET A 161 -8.01 -5.60 18.82
CA MET A 161 -8.49 -6.86 18.24
C MET A 161 -9.40 -6.61 17.03
N ILE A 162 -10.43 -5.78 17.19
CA ILE A 162 -11.42 -5.53 16.13
C ILE A 162 -10.82 -4.72 14.97
N ALA A 163 -9.81 -3.90 15.21
CA ALA A 163 -9.10 -3.19 14.13
C ALA A 163 -8.49 -4.17 13.12
N GLN A 164 -7.89 -5.27 13.59
CA GLN A 164 -7.35 -6.32 12.72
C GLN A 164 -8.46 -7.03 11.93
N TYR A 165 -9.64 -7.30 12.54
CA TYR A 165 -10.80 -7.84 11.81
C TYR A 165 -11.26 -6.93 10.68
N VAL A 166 -11.31 -5.62 10.92
CA VAL A 166 -11.68 -4.64 9.88
C VAL A 166 -10.69 -4.69 8.73
N ALA A 167 -9.40 -4.69 9.01
CA ALA A 167 -8.37 -4.78 7.96
C ALA A 167 -8.47 -6.09 7.17
N ALA A 168 -8.70 -7.23 7.84
CA ALA A 168 -8.89 -8.52 7.18
C ALA A 168 -10.11 -8.54 6.26
N SER A 169 -11.23 -7.94 6.69
CA SER A 169 -12.43 -7.80 5.87
C SER A 169 -12.18 -6.96 4.61
N LEU A 170 -11.47 -5.84 4.76
CA LEU A 170 -11.10 -4.97 3.63
C LEU A 170 -10.14 -5.67 2.66
N CYS A 171 -9.21 -6.50 3.15
CA CYS A 171 -8.36 -7.33 2.30
C CYS A 171 -9.16 -8.38 1.53
N ALA A 172 -10.18 -8.99 2.14
CA ALA A 172 -11.06 -9.93 1.46
C ALA A 172 -11.86 -9.25 0.34
N GLU A 173 -12.34 -8.02 0.56
CA GLU A 173 -13.00 -7.22 -0.47
C GLU A 173 -12.01 -6.84 -1.58
N ASN A 174 -10.80 -6.38 -1.23
CA ASN A 174 -9.77 -6.02 -2.19
C ASN A 174 -9.39 -7.18 -3.11
N LYS A 175 -9.37 -8.41 -2.60
CA LYS A 175 -9.15 -9.62 -3.42
C LYS A 175 -10.21 -9.76 -4.52
N GLN A 176 -11.47 -9.44 -4.24
CA GLN A 176 -12.54 -9.44 -5.24
C GLN A 176 -12.40 -8.28 -6.22
N LEU A 177 -12.11 -7.07 -5.72
CA LEU A 177 -11.92 -5.87 -6.54
C LEU A 177 -10.69 -5.97 -7.45
N ALA A 178 -9.70 -6.78 -7.10
CA ALA A 178 -8.50 -7.03 -7.92
C ALA A 178 -8.72 -8.03 -9.07
N GLN A 179 -9.91 -8.63 -9.22
CA GLN A 179 -10.21 -9.44 -10.39
C GLN A 179 -10.17 -8.56 -11.65
N PRO A 180 -9.42 -8.92 -12.70
CA PRO A 180 -9.31 -8.08 -13.89
C PRO A 180 -10.66 -7.85 -14.58
N ALA A 181 -11.00 -6.60 -14.88
CA ALA A 181 -12.20 -6.26 -15.64
C ALA A 181 -12.01 -6.46 -17.15
N VAL A 182 -10.79 -6.30 -17.63
CA VAL A 182 -10.45 -6.45 -19.07
C VAL A 182 -10.75 -7.83 -19.63
N LEU A 183 -10.92 -8.85 -18.79
CA LEU A 183 -11.21 -10.22 -19.24
C LEU A 183 -12.68 -10.46 -19.61
N ASP A 184 -13.59 -9.60 -19.18
CA ASP A 184 -14.98 -9.64 -19.59
C ASP A 184 -15.14 -8.95 -20.93
N ASN A 185 -15.97 -9.52 -21.81
CA ASN A 185 -16.21 -8.92 -23.12
C ASN A 185 -17.64 -9.17 -23.61
N PHE A 186 -18.15 -8.21 -24.39
CA PHE A 186 -19.50 -8.29 -25.00
C PHE A 186 -19.45 -7.69 -26.40
N VAL A 187 -20.53 -7.93 -27.13
CA VAL A 187 -20.76 -7.34 -28.44
C VAL A 187 -21.81 -6.23 -28.30
N THR A 188 -21.49 -5.04 -28.82
CA THR A 188 -22.38 -3.89 -28.85
C THR A 188 -22.45 -3.26 -30.25
N SER A 189 -23.20 -2.16 -30.39
CA SER A 189 -23.28 -1.32 -31.61
C SER A 189 -23.53 -2.11 -32.90
N GLY A 190 -24.46 -3.09 -32.85
CA GLY A 190 -24.84 -3.86 -34.03
C GLY A 190 -23.68 -4.68 -34.63
N LEU A 191 -22.89 -5.30 -33.77
CA LEU A 191 -21.70 -6.14 -34.11
C LEU A 191 -20.46 -5.33 -34.52
N GLN A 192 -20.48 -4.02 -34.45
CA GLN A 192 -19.31 -3.20 -34.80
C GLN A 192 -18.30 -3.10 -33.65
N GLU A 193 -18.79 -3.15 -32.42
CA GLU A 193 -17.98 -3.12 -31.21
C GLU A 193 -18.05 -4.50 -30.55
N ASP A 194 -17.28 -5.43 -31.08
CA ASP A 194 -17.24 -6.84 -30.65
C ASP A 194 -16.06 -7.14 -29.68
N HIS A 195 -15.34 -6.11 -29.29
CA HIS A 195 -14.30 -6.13 -28.26
C HIS A 195 -14.26 -4.78 -27.52
N LEU A 196 -14.52 -4.82 -26.20
CA LEU A 196 -14.56 -3.62 -25.35
C LEU A 196 -13.40 -3.63 -24.36
N SER A 197 -12.85 -2.46 -24.04
CA SER A 197 -11.74 -2.32 -23.08
C SER A 197 -12.19 -2.45 -21.61
N LEU A 198 -13.46 -2.14 -21.29
CA LEU A 198 -14.00 -2.07 -19.93
C LEU A 198 -13.22 -1.16 -18.97
N GLY A 199 -12.50 -0.15 -19.50
CA GLY A 199 -11.65 0.76 -18.75
C GLY A 199 -12.36 1.50 -17.63
N THR A 200 -13.61 1.92 -17.86
CA THR A 200 -14.42 2.58 -16.80
C THR A 200 -14.65 1.64 -15.61
N GLY A 201 -14.99 0.37 -15.86
CA GLY A 201 -15.17 -0.64 -14.82
C GLY A 201 -13.88 -0.89 -14.04
N ALA A 202 -12.75 -1.02 -14.74
CA ALA A 202 -11.43 -1.18 -14.13
C ALA A 202 -11.07 0.02 -13.24
N ALA A 203 -11.29 1.26 -13.71
CA ALA A 203 -11.00 2.48 -12.96
C ALA A 203 -11.87 2.63 -11.71
N LEU A 204 -13.17 2.34 -11.79
CA LEU A 204 -14.10 2.41 -10.65
C LEU A 204 -13.74 1.39 -9.55
N LYS A 205 -13.37 0.17 -9.95
CA LYS A 205 -12.88 -0.85 -9.00
C LYS A 205 -11.59 -0.39 -8.31
N LEU A 206 -10.64 0.14 -9.09
CA LEU A 206 -9.38 0.67 -8.57
C LEU A 206 -9.61 1.79 -7.55
N GLN A 207 -10.52 2.73 -7.84
CA GLN A 207 -10.87 3.82 -6.93
C GLN A 207 -11.42 3.30 -5.58
N ARG A 208 -12.30 2.29 -5.63
CA ARG A 208 -12.85 1.66 -4.42
C ARG A 208 -11.76 0.95 -3.62
N LEU A 209 -10.91 0.19 -4.30
CA LEU A 209 -9.80 -0.53 -3.70
C LEU A 209 -8.80 0.44 -3.04
N LEU A 210 -8.50 1.58 -3.67
CA LEU A 210 -7.65 2.63 -3.10
C LEU A 210 -8.24 3.16 -1.78
N GLY A 211 -9.56 3.35 -1.71
CA GLY A 211 -10.25 3.71 -0.47
C GLY A 211 -10.01 2.68 0.65
N ASN A 212 -10.18 1.41 0.34
CA ASN A 212 -9.93 0.31 1.27
C ASN A 212 -8.46 0.24 1.70
N LEU A 213 -7.52 0.42 0.77
CA LEU A 213 -6.09 0.44 1.07
C LEU A 213 -5.73 1.54 2.06
N TYR A 214 -6.27 2.75 1.90
CA TYR A 214 -6.07 3.82 2.89
C TYR A 214 -6.58 3.45 4.28
N GLN A 215 -7.72 2.74 4.38
CA GLN A 215 -8.22 2.26 5.66
C GLN A 215 -7.27 1.22 6.29
N ILE A 216 -6.83 0.23 5.52
CA ILE A 216 -5.88 -0.80 5.98
C ILE A 216 -4.59 -0.15 6.48
N LEU A 217 -4.01 0.78 5.71
CA LEU A 217 -2.79 1.49 6.09
C LEU A 217 -3.00 2.44 7.28
N GLY A 218 -4.17 3.06 7.42
CA GLY A 218 -4.55 3.84 8.59
C GLY A 218 -4.60 2.98 9.86
N ILE A 219 -5.17 1.79 9.76
CA ILE A 219 -5.18 0.81 10.84
C ILE A 219 -3.76 0.35 11.17
N GLU A 220 -2.92 0.06 10.15
CA GLU A 220 -1.51 -0.27 10.41
C GLU A 220 -0.78 0.86 11.13
N TYR A 221 -1.04 2.10 10.74
CA TYR A 221 -0.44 3.28 11.39
C TYR A 221 -0.82 3.36 12.87
N LEU A 222 -2.10 3.14 13.21
CA LEU A 222 -2.58 3.13 14.59
C LEU A 222 -1.93 2.01 15.41
N LEU A 223 -1.96 0.78 14.92
CA LEU A 223 -1.42 -0.37 15.63
C LEU A 223 0.09 -0.30 15.79
N ALA A 224 0.80 0.15 14.75
CA ALA A 224 2.24 0.32 14.83
C ALA A 224 2.63 1.41 15.82
N ALA A 225 1.92 2.54 15.86
CA ALA A 225 2.14 3.59 16.85
C ALA A 225 1.89 3.07 18.28
N GLN A 226 0.80 2.31 18.48
CA GLN A 226 0.49 1.69 19.76
C GLN A 226 1.54 0.65 20.16
N GLY A 227 2.05 -0.13 19.20
CA GLY A 227 3.15 -1.06 19.45
C GLY A 227 4.44 -0.36 19.87
N LEU A 228 4.74 0.80 19.28
CA LEU A 228 5.90 1.62 19.65
C LEU A 228 5.76 2.24 21.05
N ASP A 229 4.55 2.50 21.54
CA ASP A 229 4.32 3.04 22.89
C ASP A 229 4.73 2.07 24.01
N PHE A 230 4.89 0.78 23.73
CA PHE A 230 5.42 -0.20 24.68
C PHE A 230 6.95 -0.24 24.73
N HIS A 231 7.63 0.59 23.93
CA HIS A 231 9.09 0.71 23.91
C HIS A 231 9.52 2.07 24.45
N GLU A 232 10.79 2.17 24.88
CA GLU A 232 11.36 3.43 25.31
C GLU A 232 11.48 4.43 24.14
N PRO A 233 10.86 5.61 24.20
CA PRO A 233 10.87 6.57 23.09
C PRO A 233 12.27 6.98 22.61
N LYS A 234 13.27 6.94 23.52
CA LYS A 234 14.67 7.28 23.22
C LYS A 234 15.38 6.24 22.37
N LYS A 235 14.81 5.02 22.27
CA LYS A 235 15.39 3.93 21.49
C LYS A 235 14.81 3.86 20.06
N LEU A 236 13.71 4.56 19.80
CA LEU A 236 13.06 4.59 18.48
C LEU A 236 13.88 5.42 17.49
N ALA A 237 13.88 4.99 16.24
CA ALA A 237 14.44 5.77 15.14
C ALA A 237 13.74 7.14 15.01
N ALA A 238 14.48 8.14 14.59
CA ALA A 238 13.93 9.49 14.42
C ALA A 238 12.77 9.53 13.42
N GLY A 239 12.85 8.71 12.34
CA GLY A 239 11.82 8.63 11.31
C GLY A 239 10.50 8.07 11.84
N THR A 240 10.53 6.94 12.51
CA THR A 240 9.35 6.26 13.06
C THR A 240 8.77 7.02 14.26
N ARG A 241 9.63 7.57 15.12
CA ARG A 241 9.23 8.42 16.25
C ARG A 241 8.47 9.64 15.76
N ARG A 242 8.97 10.35 14.74
CA ARG A 242 8.28 11.50 14.16
C ARG A 242 6.90 11.13 13.61
N ALA A 243 6.80 10.01 12.92
CA ALA A 243 5.51 9.50 12.40
C ALA A 243 4.55 9.17 13.57
N ARG A 244 5.04 8.47 14.61
CA ARG A 244 4.25 8.18 15.82
C ARG A 244 3.77 9.48 16.48
N ASP A 245 4.65 10.44 16.70
CA ASP A 245 4.34 11.70 17.37
C ASP A 245 3.30 12.51 16.58
N LEU A 246 3.42 12.56 15.25
CA LEU A 246 2.43 13.18 14.35
C LEU A 246 1.03 12.56 14.52
N LEU A 247 0.95 11.24 14.66
CA LEU A 247 -0.34 10.59 14.94
C LEU A 247 -0.86 10.98 16.32
N ARG A 248 0.02 11.02 17.33
CA ARG A 248 -0.34 11.34 18.72
C ARG A 248 -0.81 12.79 18.93
N GLU A 249 -0.56 13.69 17.97
CA GLU A 249 -1.18 15.03 17.98
C GLU A 249 -2.72 14.98 17.87
N SER A 250 -3.27 13.95 17.23
CA SER A 250 -4.71 13.82 16.95
C SER A 250 -5.36 12.58 17.56
N VAL A 251 -4.58 11.56 17.84
CA VAL A 251 -5.08 10.26 18.34
C VAL A 251 -4.28 9.88 19.59
N PRO A 252 -4.87 9.93 20.79
CA PRO A 252 -4.18 9.53 22.02
C PRO A 252 -3.82 8.05 22.03
N GLY A 253 -2.89 7.63 22.87
CA GLY A 253 -2.59 6.23 23.15
C GLY A 253 -3.84 5.46 23.56
N TRP A 254 -3.81 4.15 23.37
CA TRP A 254 -4.92 3.28 23.71
C TRP A 254 -4.71 2.70 25.11
N GLU A 255 -5.43 3.23 26.07
CA GLU A 255 -5.40 2.76 27.47
C GLU A 255 -6.63 1.92 27.79
N ASP A 256 -7.81 2.46 27.52
CA ASP A 256 -9.11 1.80 27.70
C ASP A 256 -9.87 1.76 26.36
N ASP A 257 -10.77 0.77 26.25
CA ASP A 257 -11.57 0.60 25.03
C ASP A 257 -12.45 1.82 24.76
N ARG A 258 -12.46 2.27 23.51
CA ARG A 258 -13.24 3.41 23.02
C ARG A 258 -13.70 3.19 21.59
N TRP A 259 -14.50 4.10 21.08
CA TRP A 259 -14.93 4.07 19.69
C TRP A 259 -13.74 4.28 18.75
N LEU A 260 -13.42 3.28 17.94
CA LEU A 260 -12.20 3.22 17.11
C LEU A 260 -12.33 3.94 15.76
N ALA A 261 -13.56 4.05 15.20
CA ALA A 261 -13.75 4.60 13.86
C ALA A 261 -13.22 6.03 13.67
N PRO A 262 -13.35 6.97 14.64
CA PRO A 262 -12.74 8.29 14.53
C PRO A 262 -11.22 8.26 14.48
N ASP A 263 -10.58 7.35 15.22
CA ASP A 263 -9.13 7.20 15.24
C ASP A 263 -8.62 6.70 13.88
N ILE A 264 -9.31 5.73 13.28
CA ILE A 264 -9.00 5.26 11.92
C ILE A 264 -9.14 6.40 10.91
N ALA A 265 -10.24 7.17 10.97
CA ALA A 265 -10.46 8.30 10.08
C ALA A 265 -9.35 9.36 10.20
N SER A 266 -8.91 9.65 11.41
CA SER A 266 -7.80 10.59 11.69
C SER A 266 -6.48 10.08 11.10
N ALA A 267 -6.16 8.80 11.31
CA ALA A 267 -4.96 8.18 10.73
C ALA A 267 -4.97 8.23 9.20
N VAL A 268 -6.12 7.91 8.57
CA VAL A 268 -6.31 8.00 7.11
C VAL A 268 -6.14 9.45 6.62
N ALA A 269 -6.70 10.44 7.33
CA ALA A 269 -6.55 11.85 6.96
C ALA A 269 -5.08 12.30 6.99
N ILE A 270 -4.32 11.86 7.99
CA ILE A 270 -2.88 12.14 8.09
C ILE A 270 -2.14 11.51 6.90
N LEU A 271 -2.39 10.24 6.58
CA LEU A 271 -1.76 9.56 5.45
C LEU A 271 -2.03 10.27 4.12
N LYS A 272 -3.28 10.66 3.86
CA LYS A 272 -3.66 11.39 2.63
C LYS A 272 -2.96 12.76 2.52
N ARG A 273 -2.85 13.49 3.62
CA ARG A 273 -2.17 14.78 3.66
C ARG A 273 -0.67 14.64 3.43
N THR A 274 -0.03 13.66 4.04
CA THR A 274 1.43 13.44 3.91
C THR A 274 1.83 12.84 2.57
N ALA A 275 0.97 12.04 1.93
CA ALA A 275 1.23 11.49 0.59
C ALA A 275 1.37 12.59 -0.47
N GLY A 276 0.60 13.68 -0.37
CA GLY A 276 0.70 14.82 -1.29
C GLY A 276 1.98 15.67 -1.17
N HIS A 277 2.81 15.42 -0.17
CA HIS A 277 4.05 16.15 0.10
C HIS A 277 5.30 15.27 0.03
N ALA A 278 5.16 13.99 -0.34
CA ALA A 278 6.32 13.15 -0.55
C ALA A 278 7.04 13.58 -1.85
N PRO A 279 8.37 13.81 -1.83
CA PRO A 279 9.12 14.00 -3.07
C PRO A 279 8.97 12.74 -3.94
N ALA A 280 8.81 12.96 -5.24
CA ALA A 280 8.64 11.94 -6.26
C ALA A 280 9.83 10.96 -6.30
#